data_a155845c1a01c44920974c5ce2095df1
#
_entry.id   a155845c1a01c44920974c5ce2095df1
#
_cell.length_a   1.000
_cell.length_b   1.000
_cell.length_c   1.000
_cell.angle_alpha   90.00
_cell.angle_beta   90.00
_cell.angle_gamma   90.00
#
_symmetry.space_group_name_H-M   'P 1'
#
loop_
_entity.id
_entity.type
_entity.pdbx_description
1 polymer ?
#
loop_
_entity_poly.entity_id
_entity_poly.type
_entity_poly.pdbx_seq_one_letter_code
_entity_poly.pdbx_strand_id
1 'polypeptide(L)'
;MTNFKNNDGDETKLHVVMFPWLAFGHMVPYLELSKLIAQKGHTVSFISTPRNIDRLLPRLPENLSSVINFVKLPLPVGDNKLPEDGEATTDVPFELIPYLKIAFDGLKVPVTEFLESSKPDWVLQDFAAFWLPPISRRLGIKTGFFSAFNGATLGILKPPGFEEYRTSPADFMKPPKWVPFETPVAFKLFECRYIFKGFMAETTEGNIPDIHRVGGVIDGCDVIFVRSCYEYEAEWLGLMQDLHRRPVIPVGVLPPKPEEKFEDTDTWLTVKKWLDSRKSKTRRGPWDTEPVELPEGFEERTADRGMVWRGWVEQLRTLSHDSIGLVLTHPGWGTIIEAIRFAKPMVMLVFVYDQGLNARVIEEKKIGYMIPRDETEGFFTKESVAKSLRLVMEEDEGEVYRENVKEMKGVFGDMDRQDRYVDSFLDYLVAHR
;
A
#
# COMPACT_ATOMS: atom_id res chain seq x y z
N MET A 1 23.93 29.03 44.53
CA MET A 1 22.63 28.63 43.93
C MET A 1 22.84 28.49 42.44
N THR A 2 23.17 27.32 42.02
CA THR A 2 23.46 26.97 40.61
C THR A 2 22.17 26.41 39.97
N ASN A 3 21.64 27.17 39.02
CA ASN A 3 20.52 26.75 38.21
C ASN A 3 20.94 25.60 37.29
N PHE A 4 20.50 24.41 37.60
CA PHE A 4 20.45 23.31 36.65
C PHE A 4 19.23 23.57 35.73
N LYS A 5 19.49 24.01 34.50
CA LYS A 5 18.52 23.90 33.43
C LYS A 5 18.51 22.42 33.01
N ASN A 6 17.42 21.73 33.29
CA ASN A 6 17.13 20.43 32.68
C ASN A 6 17.00 20.62 31.18
N ASN A 7 17.88 19.97 30.44
CA ASN A 7 17.86 19.89 28.97
C ASN A 7 17.17 18.56 28.57
N ASP A 8 16.02 18.26 29.18
CA ASP A 8 15.26 17.00 28.94
C ASP A 8 14.51 16.94 27.61
N GLY A 9 14.68 17.95 26.74
CA GLY A 9 13.94 18.05 25.48
C GLY A 9 14.64 17.49 24.22
N ASP A 10 15.90 17.11 24.30
CA ASP A 10 16.71 16.78 23.11
C ASP A 10 17.02 15.26 22.97
N GLU A 11 16.92 14.50 24.08
CA GLU A 11 17.24 13.06 24.05
C GLU A 11 16.14 12.17 23.44
N THR A 12 14.92 12.67 23.28
CA THR A 12 13.79 11.89 22.73
C THR A 12 13.53 12.16 21.25
N LYS A 13 14.16 13.18 20.67
CA LYS A 13 13.95 13.52 19.27
C LYS A 13 14.72 12.59 18.35
N LEU A 14 13.98 11.90 17.48
CA LEU A 14 14.52 10.97 16.48
C LEU A 14 14.74 11.66 15.14
N HIS A 15 15.73 11.17 14.37
CA HIS A 15 15.84 11.36 12.95
C HIS A 15 15.55 10.03 12.24
N VAL A 16 14.46 9.97 11.50
CA VAL A 16 13.98 8.79 10.79
C VAL A 16 14.12 8.98 9.29
N VAL A 17 14.79 8.08 8.61
CA VAL A 17 14.85 8.02 7.14
C VAL A 17 13.76 7.11 6.62
N MET A 18 13.00 7.57 5.64
CA MET A 18 11.94 6.84 4.94
C MET A 18 12.38 6.53 3.52
N PHE A 19 12.48 5.24 3.17
CA PHE A 19 12.95 4.81 1.86
C PHE A 19 11.99 3.79 1.22
N PRO A 20 10.88 4.27 0.61
CA PRO A 20 9.88 3.44 -0.06
C PRO A 20 10.34 2.91 -1.41
N TRP A 21 9.70 1.84 -1.87
CA TRP A 21 9.71 1.41 -3.26
C TRP A 21 9.03 2.45 -4.17
N LEU A 22 9.45 2.52 -5.44
CA LEU A 22 9.03 3.51 -6.43
C LEU A 22 7.64 3.19 -7.02
N ALA A 23 6.66 3.01 -6.15
CA ALA A 23 5.26 2.85 -6.50
C ALA A 23 4.38 3.72 -5.60
N PHE A 24 3.36 4.38 -6.15
CA PHE A 24 2.48 5.26 -5.35
C PHE A 24 1.78 4.52 -4.21
N GLY A 25 1.43 3.22 -4.40
CA GLY A 25 0.88 2.37 -3.35
C GLY A 25 1.82 2.19 -2.14
N HIS A 26 3.12 2.44 -2.31
CA HIS A 26 4.16 2.40 -1.28
C HIS A 26 4.56 3.80 -0.81
N MET A 27 4.84 4.71 -1.73
CA MET A 27 5.29 6.07 -1.39
C MET A 27 4.26 6.86 -0.58
N VAL A 28 2.97 6.74 -0.92
CA VAL A 28 1.91 7.47 -0.21
C VAL A 28 1.79 7.04 1.26
N PRO A 29 1.67 5.74 1.62
CA PRO A 29 1.65 5.35 3.04
C PRO A 29 2.93 5.69 3.79
N TYR A 30 4.10 5.66 3.14
CA TYR A 30 5.35 6.14 3.73
C TYR A 30 5.29 7.65 4.03
N LEU A 31 4.72 8.44 3.13
CA LEU A 31 4.53 9.88 3.36
C LEU A 31 3.51 10.14 4.49
N GLU A 32 2.40 9.38 4.54
CA GLU A 32 1.43 9.52 5.63
C GLU A 32 2.05 9.20 7.00
N LEU A 33 2.84 8.12 7.09
CA LEU A 33 3.57 7.82 8.32
C LEU A 33 4.60 8.91 8.64
N SER A 34 5.30 9.44 7.63
CA SER A 34 6.24 10.57 7.80
C SER A 34 5.58 11.80 8.42
N LYS A 35 4.37 12.14 7.97
CA LYS A 35 3.60 13.26 8.52
C LYS A 35 3.28 13.02 10.01
N LEU A 36 2.88 11.81 10.37
CA LEU A 36 2.56 11.47 11.77
C LEU A 36 3.79 11.52 12.66
N ILE A 37 4.93 10.98 12.21
CA ILE A 37 6.22 11.08 12.89
C ILE A 37 6.62 12.55 13.12
N ALA A 38 6.50 13.38 12.08
CA ALA A 38 6.83 14.81 12.14
C ALA A 38 5.88 15.60 13.06
N GLN A 39 4.58 15.30 13.05
CA GLN A 39 3.59 15.91 13.94
C GLN A 39 3.85 15.60 15.42
N LYS A 40 4.53 14.49 15.73
CA LYS A 40 4.95 14.12 17.10
C LYS A 40 6.33 14.69 17.48
N GLY A 41 6.90 15.58 16.65
CA GLY A 41 8.12 16.35 16.97
C GLY A 41 9.43 15.75 16.48
N HIS A 42 9.41 14.63 15.75
CA HIS A 42 10.59 14.00 15.19
C HIS A 42 10.94 14.56 13.81
N THR A 43 12.17 14.34 13.36
CA THR A 43 12.65 14.78 12.04
C THR A 43 12.58 13.60 11.07
N VAL A 44 12.13 13.84 9.84
CA VAL A 44 12.05 12.83 8.79
C VAL A 44 12.88 13.26 7.58
N SER A 45 13.66 12.33 7.02
CA SER A 45 14.23 12.46 5.69
C SER A 45 13.56 11.45 4.76
N PHE A 46 12.85 11.93 3.76
CA PHE A 46 12.12 11.09 2.80
C PHE A 46 12.90 10.99 1.50
N ILE A 47 13.45 9.81 1.21
CA ILE A 47 14.28 9.57 0.02
C ILE A 47 13.39 9.03 -1.11
N SER A 48 13.44 9.67 -2.27
CA SER A 48 12.89 9.16 -3.52
C SER A 48 13.52 9.86 -4.72
N THR A 49 13.05 9.54 -5.92
CA THR A 49 13.51 10.16 -7.16
C THR A 49 12.93 11.56 -7.33
N PRO A 50 13.56 12.45 -8.13
CA PRO A 50 13.11 13.83 -8.29
C PRO A 50 11.65 13.97 -8.70
N ARG A 51 11.22 13.27 -9.75
CA ARG A 51 9.85 13.33 -10.27
C ARG A 51 8.83 12.79 -9.26
N ASN A 52 9.17 11.73 -8.55
CA ASN A 52 8.28 11.18 -7.52
C ASN A 52 8.10 12.15 -6.36
N ILE A 53 9.17 12.82 -5.93
CA ILE A 53 9.09 13.85 -4.89
C ILE A 53 8.20 15.02 -5.35
N ASP A 54 8.38 15.50 -6.59
CA ASP A 54 7.56 16.60 -7.12
C ASP A 54 6.06 16.24 -7.16
N ARG A 55 5.71 14.97 -7.38
CA ARG A 55 4.34 14.47 -7.32
C ARG A 55 3.81 14.29 -5.88
N LEU A 56 4.70 14.11 -4.91
CA LEU A 56 4.34 13.95 -3.49
C LEU A 56 4.25 15.29 -2.76
N LEU A 57 5.01 16.30 -3.18
CA LEU A 57 5.05 17.63 -2.56
C LEU A 57 3.68 18.26 -2.33
N PRO A 58 2.72 18.21 -3.29
CA PRO A 58 1.38 18.77 -3.07
C PRO A 58 0.58 18.09 -1.96
N ARG A 59 1.01 16.92 -1.49
CA ARG A 59 0.39 16.17 -0.39
C ARG A 59 0.99 16.52 0.97
N LEU A 60 2.07 17.31 1.02
CA LEU A 60 2.72 17.73 2.25
C LEU A 60 2.09 19.02 2.76
N PRO A 61 1.52 19.04 3.98
CA PRO A 61 1.07 20.26 4.62
C PRO A 61 2.22 21.26 4.82
N GLU A 62 1.97 22.52 4.58
CA GLU A 62 2.99 23.59 4.63
C GLU A 62 3.71 23.64 5.98
N ASN A 63 2.98 23.45 7.08
CA ASN A 63 3.53 23.44 8.44
C ASN A 63 4.49 22.28 8.74
N LEU A 64 4.59 21.26 7.89
CA LEU A 64 5.51 20.13 8.03
C LEU A 64 6.74 20.22 7.11
N SER A 65 6.79 21.20 6.22
CA SER A 65 7.87 21.36 5.24
C SER A 65 9.25 21.63 5.88
N SER A 66 9.30 22.13 7.11
CA SER A 66 10.55 22.36 7.85
C SER A 66 11.06 21.15 8.62
N VAL A 67 10.24 20.09 8.80
CA VAL A 67 10.58 18.90 9.59
C VAL A 67 10.60 17.63 8.76
N ILE A 68 10.04 17.65 7.55
CA ILE A 68 10.16 16.58 6.55
C ILE A 68 11.07 17.07 5.42
N ASN A 69 12.27 16.51 5.37
CA ASN A 69 13.27 16.82 4.34
C ASN A 69 13.15 15.82 3.18
N PHE A 70 12.76 16.29 1.99
CA PHE A 70 12.75 15.47 0.79
C PHE A 70 14.16 15.39 0.17
N VAL A 71 14.69 14.16 0.07
CA VAL A 71 16.00 13.87 -0.49
C VAL A 71 15.81 13.30 -1.90
N LYS A 72 16.12 14.10 -2.91
CA LYS A 72 16.01 13.74 -4.32
C LYS A 72 17.26 12.99 -4.79
N LEU A 73 17.13 11.70 -5.03
CA LEU A 73 18.20 10.88 -5.60
C LEU A 73 17.78 10.39 -6.99
N PRO A 74 18.42 10.89 -8.07
CA PRO A 74 18.07 10.46 -9.43
C PRO A 74 18.47 9.00 -9.64
N LEU A 75 17.66 8.26 -10.40
CA LEU A 75 18.03 6.93 -10.84
C LEU A 75 19.29 7.03 -11.72
N PRO A 76 20.25 6.08 -11.60
CA PRO A 76 21.44 6.09 -12.43
C PRO A 76 21.08 6.02 -13.91
N VAL A 77 21.71 6.87 -14.70
CA VAL A 77 21.63 6.82 -16.17
C VAL A 77 22.45 5.61 -16.66
N GLY A 78 21.81 4.70 -17.37
CA GLY A 78 22.45 3.50 -17.91
C GLY A 78 21.61 2.87 -19.03
N ASP A 79 22.06 1.76 -19.61
CA ASP A 79 21.35 0.98 -20.64
C ASP A 79 20.14 0.20 -20.04
N ASN A 80 19.39 0.85 -19.14
CA ASN A 80 18.37 0.22 -18.35
C ASN A 80 17.00 0.11 -19.05
N LYS A 81 16.90 0.45 -20.31
CA LYS A 81 15.67 0.39 -21.15
C LYS A 81 14.48 1.19 -20.60
N LEU A 82 14.69 1.98 -19.55
CA LEU A 82 13.64 2.84 -19.02
C LEU A 82 13.46 4.09 -19.88
N PRO A 83 12.23 4.60 -20.03
CA PRO A 83 12.03 5.94 -20.59
C PRO A 83 12.70 6.99 -19.69
N GLU A 84 13.06 8.12 -20.26
CA GLU A 84 13.78 9.21 -19.57
C GLU A 84 13.05 9.67 -18.28
N ASP A 85 11.73 9.60 -18.28
CA ASP A 85 10.86 9.99 -17.18
C ASP A 85 10.30 8.80 -16.40
N GLY A 86 10.85 7.59 -16.58
CA GLY A 86 10.43 6.34 -15.96
C GLY A 86 10.92 6.17 -14.52
N GLU A 87 10.38 6.93 -13.58
CA GLU A 87 10.81 6.94 -12.19
C GLU A 87 9.88 6.18 -11.21
N ALA A 88 8.72 5.74 -11.67
CA ALA A 88 7.75 4.97 -10.88
C ALA A 88 7.13 3.83 -11.70
N THR A 89 6.52 2.86 -11.01
CA THR A 89 5.79 1.76 -11.66
C THR A 89 4.63 2.23 -12.54
N THR A 90 4.11 3.43 -12.32
CA THR A 90 3.08 4.07 -13.15
C THR A 90 3.61 4.74 -14.41
N ASP A 91 4.92 4.90 -14.51
CA ASP A 91 5.57 5.57 -15.65
C ASP A 91 6.06 4.58 -16.70
N VAL A 92 6.00 3.28 -16.39
CA VAL A 92 6.56 2.23 -17.24
C VAL A 92 5.55 1.10 -17.43
N PRO A 93 5.53 0.45 -18.60
CA PRO A 93 4.80 -0.79 -18.81
C PRO A 93 5.25 -1.88 -17.82
N PHE A 94 4.37 -2.83 -17.54
CA PHE A 94 4.63 -3.91 -16.57
C PHE A 94 5.92 -4.68 -16.86
N GLU A 95 6.24 -4.90 -18.12
CA GLU A 95 7.43 -5.63 -18.59
C GLU A 95 8.73 -4.89 -18.27
N LEU A 96 8.68 -3.58 -18.03
CA LEU A 96 9.84 -2.77 -17.68
C LEU A 96 10.06 -2.61 -16.16
N ILE A 97 9.15 -3.10 -15.33
CA ILE A 97 9.32 -3.06 -13.86
C ILE A 97 10.62 -3.74 -13.39
N PRO A 98 11.08 -4.86 -13.96
CA PRO A 98 12.38 -5.42 -13.61
C PRO A 98 13.56 -4.44 -13.82
N TYR A 99 13.53 -3.65 -14.89
CA TYR A 99 14.54 -2.62 -15.16
C TYR A 99 14.46 -1.46 -14.15
N LEU A 100 13.25 -1.08 -13.74
CA LEU A 100 13.07 -0.10 -12.66
C LEU A 100 13.68 -0.60 -11.34
N LYS A 101 13.58 -1.91 -11.03
CA LYS A 101 14.23 -2.52 -9.87
C LYS A 101 15.75 -2.48 -9.97
N ILE A 102 16.30 -2.79 -11.14
CA ILE A 102 17.75 -2.68 -11.38
C ILE A 102 18.24 -1.24 -11.20
N ALA A 103 17.51 -0.27 -11.75
CA ALA A 103 17.82 1.15 -11.57
C ALA A 103 17.72 1.58 -10.09
N PHE A 104 16.73 1.08 -9.36
CA PHE A 104 16.57 1.31 -7.91
C PHE A 104 17.77 0.73 -7.12
N ASP A 105 18.30 -0.42 -7.51
CA ASP A 105 19.50 -0.99 -6.87
C ASP A 105 20.73 -0.10 -7.06
N GLY A 106 20.78 0.67 -8.13
CA GLY A 106 21.82 1.67 -8.37
C GLY A 106 21.81 2.85 -7.39
N LEU A 107 20.70 3.04 -6.62
CA LEU A 107 20.66 4.02 -5.54
C LEU A 107 21.47 3.59 -4.30
N LYS A 108 22.02 2.38 -4.28
CA LYS A 108 22.82 1.86 -3.16
C LYS A 108 23.93 2.82 -2.74
N VAL A 109 24.70 3.36 -3.68
CA VAL A 109 25.83 4.27 -3.37
C VAL A 109 25.32 5.61 -2.84
N PRO A 110 24.48 6.38 -3.54
CA PRO A 110 24.04 7.68 -3.03
C PRO A 110 23.22 7.60 -1.74
N VAL A 111 22.47 6.53 -1.52
CA VAL A 111 21.81 6.29 -0.22
C VAL A 111 22.83 6.03 0.89
N THR A 112 23.88 5.26 0.62
CA THR A 112 24.95 5.02 1.59
C THR A 112 25.62 6.32 2.01
N GLU A 113 26.03 7.15 1.06
CA GLU A 113 26.65 8.46 1.30
C GLU A 113 25.74 9.40 2.10
N PHE A 114 24.44 9.39 1.77
CA PHE A 114 23.46 10.15 2.53
C PHE A 114 23.38 9.67 4.00
N LEU A 115 23.32 8.36 4.24
CA LEU A 115 23.27 7.80 5.60
C LEU A 115 24.54 8.07 6.40
N GLU A 116 25.72 7.99 5.77
CA GLU A 116 27.02 8.32 6.39
C GLU A 116 27.09 9.79 6.84
N SER A 117 26.52 10.70 6.05
CA SER A 117 26.53 12.13 6.35
C SER A 117 25.43 12.55 7.34
N SER A 118 24.23 12.00 7.23
CA SER A 118 23.05 12.41 8.02
C SER A 118 22.93 11.69 9.36
N LYS A 119 23.52 10.50 9.49
CA LYS A 119 23.55 9.66 10.70
C LYS A 119 22.18 9.58 11.39
N PRO A 120 21.15 9.07 10.74
CA PRO A 120 19.82 8.93 11.33
C PRO A 120 19.82 7.87 12.44
N ASP A 121 18.85 7.93 13.33
CA ASP A 121 18.61 6.89 14.33
C ASP A 121 18.03 5.62 13.70
N TRP A 122 17.10 5.81 12.75
CA TRP A 122 16.39 4.73 12.08
C TRP A 122 16.30 4.94 10.57
N VAL A 123 16.36 3.83 9.85
CA VAL A 123 15.95 3.75 8.44
C VAL A 123 14.75 2.81 8.33
N LEU A 124 13.61 3.34 7.89
CA LEU A 124 12.44 2.55 7.55
C LEU A 124 12.46 2.31 6.04
N GLN A 125 12.70 1.07 5.67
CA GLN A 125 12.88 0.63 4.29
C GLN A 125 11.74 -0.26 3.83
N ASP A 126 11.53 -0.28 2.52
CA ASP A 126 10.57 -1.14 1.84
C ASP A 126 11.22 -2.44 1.34
N PHE A 127 10.43 -3.35 0.81
CA PHE A 127 10.83 -4.69 0.39
C PHE A 127 11.96 -4.74 -0.66
N ALA A 128 12.07 -3.69 -1.48
CA ALA A 128 12.99 -3.70 -2.63
C ALA A 128 14.47 -3.47 -2.25
N ALA A 129 14.73 -2.82 -1.12
CA ALA A 129 16.07 -2.39 -0.71
C ALA A 129 16.86 -3.48 0.07
N PHE A 130 16.92 -4.71 -0.46
CA PHE A 130 17.55 -5.87 0.20
C PHE A 130 19.02 -5.65 0.59
N TRP A 131 19.69 -4.74 -0.09
CA TRP A 131 21.08 -4.35 0.13
C TRP A 131 21.28 -3.35 1.29
N LEU A 132 20.20 -2.75 1.79
CA LEU A 132 20.28 -1.67 2.78
C LEU A 132 20.57 -2.15 4.22
N PRO A 133 19.98 -3.26 4.72
CA PRO A 133 20.21 -3.69 6.10
C PRO A 133 21.68 -3.94 6.47
N PRO A 134 22.51 -4.60 5.62
CA PRO A 134 23.95 -4.77 5.94
C PRO A 134 24.71 -3.43 5.95
N ILE A 135 24.31 -2.45 5.14
CA ILE A 135 24.90 -1.10 5.14
C ILE A 135 24.57 -0.38 6.43
N SER A 136 23.31 -0.33 6.81
CA SER A 136 22.85 0.32 8.04
C SER A 136 23.51 -0.28 9.30
N ARG A 137 23.61 -1.62 9.35
CA ARG A 137 24.31 -2.31 10.45
C ARG A 137 25.77 -1.90 10.53
N ARG A 138 26.48 -1.79 9.40
CA ARG A 138 27.88 -1.30 9.35
C ARG A 138 28.01 0.13 9.88
N LEU A 139 26.99 0.97 9.63
CA LEU A 139 26.96 2.36 10.07
C LEU A 139 26.41 2.55 11.50
N GLY A 140 25.97 1.48 12.15
CA GLY A 140 25.36 1.53 13.49
C GLY A 140 23.94 2.13 13.48
N ILE A 141 23.25 2.13 12.34
CA ILE A 141 21.90 2.67 12.16
C ILE A 141 20.89 1.53 12.30
N LYS A 142 19.84 1.73 13.08
CA LYS A 142 18.73 0.78 13.21
C LYS A 142 17.87 0.71 11.94
N THR A 143 17.35 -0.48 11.66
CA THR A 143 16.51 -0.68 10.46
C THR A 143 15.17 -1.31 10.79
N GLY A 144 14.12 -0.72 10.23
CA GLY A 144 12.77 -1.30 10.23
C GLY A 144 12.33 -1.61 8.80
N PHE A 145 11.72 -2.76 8.59
CA PHE A 145 10.94 -3.00 7.38
C PHE A 145 9.54 -2.44 7.60
N PHE A 146 9.18 -1.35 6.93
CA PHE A 146 7.80 -0.87 6.94
C PHE A 146 7.06 -1.42 5.73
N SER A 147 6.17 -2.37 5.98
CA SER A 147 5.38 -2.99 4.93
C SER A 147 4.14 -2.17 4.57
N ALA A 148 4.04 -1.79 3.30
CA ALA A 148 2.81 -1.26 2.72
C ALA A 148 1.77 -2.35 2.45
N PHE A 149 2.14 -3.64 2.52
CA PHE A 149 1.25 -4.79 2.48
C PHE A 149 0.69 -5.08 3.88
N ASN A 150 -0.43 -5.78 3.94
CA ASN A 150 -0.99 -6.30 5.19
C ASN A 150 -0.27 -7.56 5.68
N GLY A 151 -0.56 -8.01 6.89
CA GLY A 151 0.06 -9.18 7.51
C GLY A 151 -0.27 -10.48 6.80
N ALA A 152 -1.49 -10.63 6.27
CA ALA A 152 -1.89 -11.81 5.52
C ALA A 152 -1.03 -11.99 4.25
N THR A 153 -0.78 -10.92 3.50
CA THR A 153 0.10 -10.95 2.33
C THR A 153 1.51 -11.38 2.69
N LEU A 154 2.09 -10.77 3.74
CA LEU A 154 3.44 -11.13 4.18
C LEU A 154 3.51 -12.57 4.72
N GLY A 155 2.53 -13.00 5.50
CA GLY A 155 2.46 -14.35 6.05
C GLY A 155 2.35 -15.45 4.99
N ILE A 156 1.72 -15.15 3.85
CA ILE A 156 1.61 -16.09 2.71
C ILE A 156 2.89 -16.09 1.87
N LEU A 157 3.51 -14.93 1.65
CA LEU A 157 4.57 -14.81 0.65
C LEU A 157 5.96 -15.21 1.16
N LYS A 158 6.32 -14.99 2.43
CA LYS A 158 7.73 -15.22 2.82
C LYS A 158 7.96 -15.68 4.26
N PRO A 159 7.92 -16.99 4.55
CA PRO A 159 8.58 -17.54 5.73
C PRO A 159 10.07 -17.84 5.47
N PRO A 160 10.88 -18.05 6.49
CA PRO A 160 12.20 -18.66 6.36
C PRO A 160 12.13 -20.03 5.69
N GLY A 161 13.07 -20.34 4.79
CA GLY A 161 13.08 -21.62 4.07
C GLY A 161 11.98 -21.79 3.00
N PHE A 162 11.39 -20.69 2.57
CA PHE A 162 10.28 -20.64 1.63
C PHE A 162 10.52 -21.42 0.33
N GLU A 163 11.73 -21.38 -0.21
CA GLU A 163 12.11 -21.99 -1.50
C GLU A 163 11.91 -23.51 -1.54
N GLU A 164 11.95 -24.16 -0.38
CA GLU A 164 11.74 -25.62 -0.26
C GLU A 164 10.26 -26.02 -0.45
N TYR A 165 9.33 -25.06 -0.27
CA TYR A 165 7.88 -25.32 -0.23
C TYR A 165 7.11 -24.75 -1.41
N ARG A 166 7.72 -23.89 -2.23
CA ARG A 166 7.08 -23.16 -3.33
C ARG A 166 7.85 -23.35 -4.63
N THR A 167 7.81 -24.55 -5.17
CA THR A 167 8.58 -24.96 -6.35
C THR A 167 7.81 -24.84 -7.66
N SER A 168 6.49 -24.70 -7.59
CA SER A 168 5.60 -24.60 -8.74
C SER A 168 4.48 -23.57 -8.51
N PRO A 169 3.83 -23.06 -9.57
CA PRO A 169 2.66 -22.20 -9.43
C PRO A 169 1.54 -22.83 -8.59
N ALA A 170 1.35 -24.14 -8.69
CA ALA A 170 0.29 -24.85 -7.96
C ALA A 170 0.45 -24.80 -6.44
N ASP A 171 1.67 -24.62 -5.94
CA ASP A 171 1.95 -24.53 -4.50
C ASP A 171 1.37 -23.25 -3.86
N PHE A 172 1.03 -22.27 -4.68
CA PHE A 172 0.41 -21.02 -4.23
C PHE A 172 -1.13 -21.08 -4.16
N MET A 173 -1.74 -22.17 -4.67
CA MET A 173 -3.20 -22.32 -4.72
C MET A 173 -3.83 -22.75 -3.39
N LYS A 174 -3.02 -23.03 -2.38
CA LYS A 174 -3.46 -23.43 -1.05
C LYS A 174 -2.73 -22.60 0.00
N PRO A 175 -3.37 -22.38 1.16
CA PRO A 175 -2.66 -21.82 2.31
C PRO A 175 -1.42 -22.70 2.60
N PRO A 176 -0.27 -22.07 2.88
CA PRO A 176 0.95 -22.83 3.13
C PRO A 176 0.89 -23.57 4.46
N LYS A 177 1.69 -24.64 4.59
CA LYS A 177 1.73 -25.50 5.80
C LYS A 177 2.15 -24.78 7.09
N TRP A 178 2.80 -23.63 6.98
CA TRP A 178 3.19 -22.81 8.13
C TRP A 178 2.07 -21.93 8.67
N VAL A 179 0.94 -21.79 7.98
CA VAL A 179 -0.25 -21.11 8.48
C VAL A 179 -1.01 -22.08 9.38
N PRO A 180 -1.08 -21.84 10.73
CA PRO A 180 -1.60 -22.82 11.68
C PRO A 180 -3.12 -22.74 11.88
N PHE A 181 -3.81 -21.87 11.16
CA PHE A 181 -5.25 -21.64 11.25
C PHE A 181 -5.93 -21.85 9.91
N GLU A 182 -7.23 -22.16 9.92
CA GLU A 182 -8.03 -22.30 8.71
C GLU A 182 -8.24 -20.92 8.06
N THR A 183 -7.98 -20.83 6.76
CA THR A 183 -8.18 -19.62 5.96
C THR A 183 -8.34 -19.96 4.48
N PRO A 184 -9.18 -19.23 3.72
CA PRO A 184 -9.27 -19.34 2.28
C PRO A 184 -8.19 -18.54 1.55
N VAL A 185 -7.30 -17.85 2.27
CA VAL A 185 -6.33 -16.91 1.69
C VAL A 185 -5.24 -17.68 0.93
N ALA A 186 -5.41 -17.74 -0.38
CA ALA A 186 -4.49 -18.35 -1.32
C ALA A 186 -4.71 -17.76 -2.71
N PHE A 187 -3.84 -18.02 -3.67
CA PHE A 187 -4.00 -17.56 -5.04
C PHE A 187 -4.86 -18.52 -5.87
N LYS A 188 -5.52 -18.01 -6.91
CA LYS A 188 -6.11 -18.84 -7.98
C LYS A 188 -5.04 -19.16 -9.03
N LEU A 189 -5.29 -20.17 -9.86
CA LEU A 189 -4.28 -20.66 -10.82
C LEU A 189 -3.80 -19.55 -11.78
N PHE A 190 -4.69 -18.75 -12.31
CA PHE A 190 -4.33 -17.64 -13.19
C PHE A 190 -3.45 -16.60 -12.50
N GLU A 191 -3.65 -16.33 -11.20
CA GLU A 191 -2.83 -15.44 -10.39
C GLU A 191 -1.47 -16.05 -10.10
N CYS A 192 -1.42 -17.37 -9.79
CA CYS A 192 -0.18 -18.09 -9.49
C CYS A 192 0.85 -17.98 -10.60
N ARG A 193 0.43 -18.00 -11.86
CA ARG A 193 1.33 -17.86 -13.01
C ARG A 193 2.10 -16.54 -12.99
N TYR A 194 1.42 -15.43 -12.64
CA TYR A 194 2.04 -14.12 -12.51
C TYR A 194 2.93 -14.03 -11.28
N ILE A 195 2.42 -14.49 -10.14
CA ILE A 195 3.16 -14.46 -8.86
C ILE A 195 4.42 -15.30 -8.96
N PHE A 196 4.32 -16.54 -9.45
CA PHE A 196 5.48 -17.41 -9.59
C PHE A 196 6.55 -16.79 -10.50
N LYS A 197 6.16 -16.28 -11.66
CA LYS A 197 7.08 -15.65 -12.61
C LYS A 197 7.70 -14.37 -12.07
N GLY A 198 6.90 -13.47 -11.47
CA GLY A 198 7.38 -12.16 -10.99
C GLY A 198 8.11 -12.23 -9.65
N PHE A 199 7.72 -13.16 -8.79
CA PHE A 199 8.22 -13.24 -7.42
C PHE A 199 9.38 -14.21 -7.25
N MET A 200 9.33 -15.38 -7.93
CA MET A 200 10.27 -16.50 -7.75
C MET A 200 11.38 -16.52 -8.80
N ALA A 201 11.14 -16.02 -10.02
CA ALA A 201 12.06 -16.17 -11.12
C ALA A 201 12.81 -14.88 -11.45
N GLU A 202 14.06 -15.02 -11.90
CA GLU A 202 14.76 -13.95 -12.58
C GLU A 202 14.16 -13.80 -13.99
N THR A 203 13.40 -12.72 -14.18
CA THR A 203 12.73 -12.45 -15.47
C THR A 203 13.56 -11.60 -16.42
N THR A 204 14.63 -11.01 -15.91
CA THR A 204 15.52 -10.10 -16.64
C THR A 204 16.91 -10.24 -16.05
N GLU A 205 17.92 -10.34 -16.90
CA GLU A 205 19.33 -10.42 -16.48
C GLU A 205 19.70 -9.25 -15.54
N GLY A 206 20.25 -9.58 -14.39
CA GLY A 206 20.64 -8.63 -13.34
C GLY A 206 19.51 -8.22 -12.39
N ASN A 207 18.26 -8.64 -12.62
CA ASN A 207 17.19 -8.38 -11.67
C ASN A 207 17.11 -9.48 -10.61
N ILE A 208 17.28 -9.12 -9.36
CA ILE A 208 17.08 -10.02 -8.22
C ILE A 208 15.59 -10.33 -8.04
N PRO A 209 15.16 -11.60 -7.98
CA PRO A 209 13.78 -12.00 -7.71
C PRO A 209 13.22 -11.37 -6.42
N ASP A 210 11.93 -11.03 -6.42
CA ASP A 210 11.30 -10.34 -5.28
C ASP A 210 11.35 -11.17 -3.99
N ILE A 211 11.33 -12.50 -4.09
CA ILE A 211 11.49 -13.39 -2.93
C ILE A 211 12.82 -13.13 -2.19
N HIS A 212 13.91 -12.93 -2.92
CA HIS A 212 15.22 -12.63 -2.33
C HIS A 212 15.30 -11.19 -1.81
N ARG A 213 14.61 -10.24 -2.48
CA ARG A 213 14.52 -8.86 -2.00
C ARG A 213 13.80 -8.80 -0.66
N VAL A 214 12.57 -9.34 -0.60
CA VAL A 214 11.76 -9.41 0.62
C VAL A 214 12.52 -10.16 1.73
N GLY A 215 13.11 -11.32 1.38
CA GLY A 215 13.91 -12.11 2.30
C GLY A 215 15.08 -11.34 2.88
N GLY A 216 15.89 -10.70 2.04
CA GLY A 216 17.06 -9.91 2.48
C GLY A 216 16.68 -8.74 3.39
N VAL A 217 15.52 -8.09 3.14
CA VAL A 217 15.01 -7.03 4.00
C VAL A 217 14.52 -7.60 5.34
N ILE A 218 13.67 -8.62 5.32
CA ILE A 218 13.11 -9.21 6.55
C ILE A 218 14.22 -9.82 7.42
N ASP A 219 15.12 -10.58 6.81
CA ASP A 219 16.22 -11.24 7.56
C ASP A 219 17.28 -10.24 8.08
N GLY A 220 17.35 -9.09 7.47
CA GLY A 220 18.33 -8.06 7.80
C GLY A 220 17.83 -6.96 8.74
N CYS A 221 16.52 -6.70 8.83
CA CYS A 221 15.99 -5.63 9.68
C CYS A 221 15.94 -5.99 11.17
N ASP A 222 15.86 -4.99 12.04
CA ASP A 222 15.71 -5.17 13.48
C ASP A 222 14.25 -5.45 13.88
N VAL A 223 13.28 -4.90 13.12
CA VAL A 223 11.84 -4.97 13.39
C VAL A 223 11.05 -4.89 12.10
N ILE A 224 9.86 -5.50 12.09
CA ILE A 224 8.88 -5.42 11.00
C ILE A 224 7.73 -4.54 11.45
N PHE A 225 7.49 -3.44 10.74
CA PHE A 225 6.34 -2.58 10.91
C PHE A 225 5.31 -2.90 9.82
N VAL A 226 4.06 -3.11 10.21
CA VAL A 226 2.99 -3.49 9.26
C VAL A 226 1.91 -2.42 9.26
N ARG A 227 1.51 -1.97 8.07
CA ARG A 227 0.36 -1.08 7.89
C ARG A 227 -0.95 -1.85 8.11
N SER A 228 -1.24 -2.12 9.38
CA SER A 228 -2.38 -2.92 9.82
C SER A 228 -2.72 -2.66 11.29
N CYS A 229 -3.69 -3.40 11.82
CA CYS A 229 -4.08 -3.35 13.23
C CYS A 229 -4.51 -4.75 13.74
N TYR A 230 -4.43 -4.99 15.03
CA TYR A 230 -4.79 -6.26 15.64
C TYR A 230 -6.28 -6.60 15.47
N GLU A 231 -7.15 -5.60 15.47
CA GLU A 231 -8.59 -5.79 15.29
C GLU A 231 -8.97 -6.31 13.89
N TYR A 232 -8.05 -6.13 12.92
CA TYR A 232 -8.25 -6.60 11.56
C TYR A 232 -7.62 -7.97 11.30
N GLU A 233 -6.38 -8.19 11.75
CA GLU A 233 -5.61 -9.40 11.39
C GLU A 233 -4.62 -9.86 12.47
N ALA A 234 -5.05 -9.96 13.73
CA ALA A 234 -4.20 -10.37 14.85
C ALA A 234 -3.48 -11.72 14.62
N GLU A 235 -4.17 -12.69 14.01
CA GLU A 235 -3.63 -14.03 13.71
C GLU A 235 -2.44 -13.96 12.75
N TRP A 236 -2.56 -13.15 11.70
CA TRP A 236 -1.49 -12.95 10.72
C TRP A 236 -0.29 -12.20 11.30
N LEU A 237 -0.53 -11.18 12.14
CA LEU A 237 0.53 -10.46 12.83
C LEU A 237 1.29 -11.36 13.81
N GLY A 238 0.56 -12.21 14.57
CA GLY A 238 1.14 -13.22 15.44
C GLY A 238 1.97 -14.25 14.67
N LEU A 239 1.41 -14.77 13.55
CA LEU A 239 2.11 -15.69 12.66
C LEU A 239 3.44 -15.10 12.15
N MET A 240 3.42 -13.84 11.72
CA MET A 240 4.62 -13.16 11.24
C MET A 240 5.72 -13.09 12.32
N GLN A 241 5.33 -12.78 13.56
CA GLN A 241 6.28 -12.72 14.68
C GLN A 241 6.91 -14.09 14.96
N ASP A 242 6.10 -15.16 14.94
CA ASP A 242 6.57 -16.53 15.16
C ASP A 242 7.51 -17.02 14.04
N LEU A 243 7.14 -16.74 12.78
CA LEU A 243 7.92 -17.15 11.61
C LEU A 243 9.29 -16.47 11.55
N HIS A 244 9.34 -15.17 11.79
CA HIS A 244 10.57 -14.39 11.61
C HIS A 244 11.37 -14.22 12.91
N ARG A 245 10.81 -14.60 14.06
CA ARG A 245 11.44 -14.45 15.39
C ARG A 245 11.97 -13.02 15.63
N ARG A 246 11.18 -12.04 15.18
CA ARG A 246 11.45 -10.61 15.27
C ARG A 246 10.21 -9.89 15.78
N PRO A 247 10.34 -8.73 16.40
CA PRO A 247 9.17 -7.91 16.71
C PRO A 247 8.39 -7.57 15.44
N VAL A 248 7.08 -7.76 15.48
CA VAL A 248 6.13 -7.36 14.43
C VAL A 248 5.15 -6.39 15.05
N ILE A 249 5.19 -5.14 14.61
CA ILE A 249 4.45 -4.04 15.23
C ILE A 249 3.51 -3.43 14.19
N PRO A 250 2.20 -3.52 14.40
CA PRO A 250 1.27 -2.78 13.57
C PRO A 250 1.36 -1.27 13.84
N VAL A 251 1.37 -0.46 12.79
CA VAL A 251 1.43 1.00 12.88
C VAL A 251 0.07 1.67 12.69
N GLY A 252 -1.00 0.89 12.74
CA GLY A 252 -2.31 1.30 12.30
C GLY A 252 -2.47 1.20 10.78
N VAL A 253 -3.68 1.41 10.29
CA VAL A 253 -3.96 1.32 8.85
C VAL A 253 -3.65 2.61 8.12
N LEU A 254 -3.28 3.68 8.85
CA LEU A 254 -2.98 5.01 8.31
C LEU A 254 -4.10 5.49 7.37
N PRO A 255 -5.33 5.62 7.87
CA PRO A 255 -6.44 6.01 7.02
C PRO A 255 -6.32 7.47 6.63
N PRO A 256 -6.87 7.87 5.46
CA PRO A 256 -6.87 9.27 5.08
C PRO A 256 -7.65 10.11 6.10
N LYS A 257 -7.11 11.31 6.42
CA LYS A 257 -7.77 12.23 7.34
C LYS A 257 -8.92 12.95 6.64
N PRO A 258 -10.11 13.09 7.29
CA PRO A 258 -11.28 13.72 6.68
C PRO A 258 -11.12 15.23 6.46
N GLU A 259 -10.20 15.85 7.18
CA GLU A 259 -10.10 17.31 7.35
C GLU A 259 -9.02 17.98 6.51
N GLU A 260 -8.37 17.25 5.59
CA GLU A 260 -7.53 17.94 4.61
C GLU A 260 -8.43 18.88 3.81
N LYS A 261 -8.22 20.19 4.02
CA LYS A 261 -8.89 21.23 3.23
C LYS A 261 -8.40 21.10 1.80
N PHE A 262 -9.15 20.34 1.03
CA PHE A 262 -8.97 20.33 -0.41
C PHE A 262 -9.53 21.65 -0.96
N GLU A 263 -8.76 22.34 -1.76
CA GLU A 263 -9.29 23.44 -2.55
C GLU A 263 -10.37 22.91 -3.49
N ASP A 264 -11.43 23.68 -3.68
CA ASP A 264 -12.50 23.31 -4.61
C ASP A 264 -11.99 23.50 -6.05
N THR A 265 -11.49 22.40 -6.63
CA THR A 265 -11.10 22.41 -8.04
C THR A 265 -12.33 22.38 -8.95
N ASP A 266 -12.22 22.92 -10.18
CA ASP A 266 -13.29 22.86 -11.17
C ASP A 266 -13.71 21.42 -11.44
N THR A 267 -12.76 20.47 -11.42
CA THR A 267 -12.99 19.03 -11.51
C THR A 267 -13.93 18.57 -10.40
N TRP A 268 -13.57 18.87 -9.14
CA TRP A 268 -14.39 18.48 -8.01
C TRP A 268 -15.79 19.11 -8.05
N LEU A 269 -15.88 20.39 -8.33
CA LEU A 269 -17.17 21.08 -8.43
C LEU A 269 -18.10 20.44 -9.48
N THR A 270 -17.53 20.02 -10.60
CA THR A 270 -18.28 19.34 -11.67
C THR A 270 -18.74 17.95 -11.22
N VAL A 271 -17.83 17.15 -10.66
CA VAL A 271 -18.14 15.80 -10.14
C VAL A 271 -19.14 15.88 -8.98
N LYS A 272 -18.93 16.81 -8.04
CA LYS A 272 -19.83 17.03 -6.91
C LYS A 272 -21.25 17.40 -7.35
N LYS A 273 -21.39 18.35 -8.28
CA LYS A 273 -22.69 18.74 -8.83
C LYS A 273 -23.44 17.56 -9.44
N TRP A 274 -22.70 16.68 -10.14
CA TRP A 274 -23.29 15.46 -10.69
C TRP A 274 -23.70 14.49 -9.59
N LEU A 275 -22.85 14.23 -8.59
CA LEU A 275 -23.14 13.37 -7.46
C LEU A 275 -24.34 13.88 -6.64
N ASP A 276 -24.40 15.17 -6.34
CA ASP A 276 -25.51 15.81 -5.60
C ASP A 276 -26.86 15.64 -6.35
N SER A 277 -26.83 15.53 -7.67
CA SER A 277 -28.03 15.31 -8.49
C SER A 277 -28.55 13.87 -8.42
N ARG A 278 -27.81 12.93 -7.82
CA ARG A 278 -28.14 11.50 -7.76
C ARG A 278 -28.91 11.16 -6.49
N LYS A 279 -30.13 10.63 -6.66
CA LYS A 279 -30.95 10.12 -5.55
C LYS A 279 -30.63 8.67 -5.20
N SER A 280 -29.91 7.95 -6.05
CA SER A 280 -29.51 6.55 -5.86
C SER A 280 -28.01 6.40 -5.85
N LYS A 281 -27.54 5.34 -5.20
CA LYS A 281 -26.15 5.03 -5.02
C LYS A 281 -25.42 4.85 -6.36
N THR A 282 -24.33 5.54 -6.52
CA THR A 282 -23.50 5.55 -7.71
C THR A 282 -22.35 4.57 -7.55
N ARG A 283 -21.88 3.98 -8.64
CA ARG A 283 -20.76 3.04 -8.70
C ARG A 283 -19.52 3.76 -9.21
N ARG A 284 -18.36 3.40 -8.68
CA ARG A 284 -17.06 3.86 -9.17
C ARG A 284 -16.29 2.69 -9.76
N GLY A 285 -15.72 2.87 -10.95
CA GLY A 285 -14.87 1.89 -11.63
C GLY A 285 -13.38 2.10 -11.38
N PRO A 286 -12.52 1.12 -11.75
CA PRO A 286 -11.08 1.16 -11.51
C PRO A 286 -10.34 2.19 -12.37
N TRP A 287 -9.11 2.51 -11.94
CA TRP A 287 -8.16 3.32 -12.67
C TRP A 287 -7.46 2.50 -13.74
N ASP A 288 -7.37 3.07 -14.93
CA ASP A 288 -6.43 2.62 -15.94
C ASP A 288 -5.60 3.84 -16.39
N THR A 289 -4.31 3.66 -16.60
CA THR A 289 -3.40 4.73 -17.01
C THR A 289 -3.44 4.96 -18.51
N GLU A 290 -3.97 4.01 -19.27
CA GLU A 290 -4.20 4.18 -20.71
C GLU A 290 -5.61 4.70 -20.99
N PRO A 291 -5.79 5.57 -21.99
CA PRO A 291 -7.12 6.01 -22.41
C PRO A 291 -7.94 4.81 -22.89
N VAL A 292 -8.90 4.37 -22.08
CA VAL A 292 -9.83 3.32 -22.50
C VAL A 292 -10.79 3.90 -23.53
N GLU A 293 -10.76 3.38 -24.75
CA GLU A 293 -11.79 3.67 -25.73
C GLU A 293 -13.10 2.98 -25.30
N LEU A 294 -14.09 3.79 -25.00
CA LEU A 294 -15.42 3.29 -24.68
C LEU A 294 -16.13 2.85 -25.97
N PRO A 295 -17.01 1.83 -25.88
CA PRO A 295 -17.84 1.47 -27.03
C PRO A 295 -18.59 2.68 -27.57
N GLU A 296 -18.70 2.76 -28.88
CA GLU A 296 -19.40 3.86 -29.60
C GLU A 296 -20.77 4.12 -28.98
N GLY A 297 -21.08 5.41 -28.73
CA GLY A 297 -22.33 5.86 -28.13
C GLY A 297 -22.52 5.47 -26.67
N PHE A 298 -21.46 5.02 -25.96
CA PHE A 298 -21.59 4.62 -24.54
C PHE A 298 -21.98 5.80 -23.65
N GLU A 299 -21.35 6.95 -23.83
CA GLU A 299 -21.59 8.13 -22.99
C GLU A 299 -23.00 8.68 -23.22
N GLU A 300 -23.46 8.74 -24.48
CA GLU A 300 -24.82 9.17 -24.83
C GLU A 300 -25.89 8.24 -24.21
N ARG A 301 -25.67 6.92 -24.29
CA ARG A 301 -26.61 5.93 -23.71
C ARG A 301 -26.67 5.94 -22.22
N THR A 302 -25.65 6.48 -21.55
CA THR A 302 -25.54 6.49 -20.08
C THR A 302 -25.65 7.88 -19.48
N ALA A 303 -25.76 8.94 -20.25
CA ALA A 303 -25.73 10.34 -19.82
C ALA A 303 -26.73 10.69 -18.71
N ASP A 304 -27.88 10.03 -18.68
CA ASP A 304 -28.92 10.20 -17.65
C ASP A 304 -28.60 9.52 -16.31
N ARG A 305 -27.66 8.56 -16.29
CA ARG A 305 -27.37 7.70 -15.12
C ARG A 305 -25.89 7.46 -14.85
N GLY A 306 -24.99 7.86 -15.72
CA GLY A 306 -23.56 7.71 -15.61
C GLY A 306 -22.80 8.97 -15.95
N MET A 307 -21.62 9.12 -15.39
CA MET A 307 -20.63 10.11 -15.78
C MET A 307 -19.31 9.38 -16.04
N VAL A 308 -18.73 9.61 -17.20
CA VAL A 308 -17.36 9.19 -17.50
C VAL A 308 -16.44 10.37 -17.24
N TRP A 309 -15.49 10.19 -16.35
CA TRP A 309 -14.47 11.18 -16.08
C TRP A 309 -13.12 10.67 -16.57
N ARG A 310 -12.45 11.43 -17.43
CA ARG A 310 -11.11 11.14 -17.93
C ARG A 310 -10.13 12.12 -17.28
N GLY A 311 -9.18 11.57 -16.55
CA GLY A 311 -8.17 12.31 -15.81
C GLY A 311 -8.30 12.20 -14.30
N TRP A 312 -7.54 13.01 -13.57
CA TRP A 312 -7.51 12.99 -12.13
C TRP A 312 -8.85 13.41 -11.50
N VAL A 313 -9.26 12.68 -10.46
CA VAL A 313 -10.40 13.03 -9.61
C VAL A 313 -9.99 12.88 -8.14
N GLU A 314 -10.51 13.75 -7.28
CA GLU A 314 -10.29 13.69 -5.85
C GLU A 314 -10.95 12.45 -5.25
N GLN A 315 -10.17 11.35 -5.18
CA GLN A 315 -10.65 10.02 -4.81
C GLN A 315 -11.35 10.01 -3.45
N LEU A 316 -10.71 10.58 -2.45
CA LEU A 316 -11.22 10.57 -1.08
C LEU A 316 -12.53 11.36 -0.95
N ARG A 317 -12.61 12.53 -1.59
CA ARG A 317 -13.83 13.34 -1.62
C ARG A 317 -14.96 12.60 -2.33
N THR A 318 -14.65 11.94 -3.44
CA THR A 318 -15.63 11.13 -4.18
C THR A 318 -16.13 9.97 -3.33
N LEU A 319 -15.21 9.20 -2.69
CA LEU A 319 -15.57 8.08 -1.83
C LEU A 319 -16.35 8.51 -0.58
N SER A 320 -16.06 9.68 -0.04
CA SER A 320 -16.78 10.21 1.12
C SER A 320 -18.21 10.65 0.81
N HIS A 321 -18.56 10.87 -0.46
CA HIS A 321 -19.86 11.37 -0.85
C HIS A 321 -20.97 10.36 -0.58
N ASP A 322 -22.13 10.83 -0.05
CA ASP A 322 -23.24 9.95 0.35
C ASP A 322 -23.89 9.23 -0.83
N SER A 323 -23.86 9.82 -2.03
CA SER A 323 -24.37 9.19 -3.25
C SER A 323 -23.54 8.00 -3.73
N ILE A 324 -22.32 7.81 -3.24
CA ILE A 324 -21.53 6.62 -3.53
C ILE A 324 -21.98 5.48 -2.63
N GLY A 325 -22.53 4.45 -3.22
CA GLY A 325 -23.05 3.28 -2.47
C GLY A 325 -22.12 2.07 -2.47
N LEU A 326 -21.14 2.03 -3.39
CA LEU A 326 -20.27 0.88 -3.61
C LEU A 326 -19.05 1.30 -4.42
N VAL A 327 -17.95 0.57 -4.29
CA VAL A 327 -16.75 0.73 -5.11
C VAL A 327 -16.49 -0.55 -5.90
N LEU A 328 -16.46 -0.45 -7.23
CA LEU A 328 -15.89 -1.48 -8.09
C LEU A 328 -14.41 -1.12 -8.30
N THR A 329 -13.50 -1.98 -7.86
CA THR A 329 -12.07 -1.67 -7.89
C THR A 329 -11.19 -2.91 -7.95
N HIS A 330 -9.91 -2.73 -8.26
CA HIS A 330 -8.88 -3.70 -7.91
C HIS A 330 -8.57 -3.54 -6.40
N PRO A 331 -8.44 -4.67 -5.66
CA PRO A 331 -8.31 -4.64 -4.20
C PRO A 331 -6.85 -4.41 -3.74
N GLY A 332 -6.26 -3.28 -4.12
CA GLY A 332 -5.01 -2.79 -3.54
C GLY A 332 -5.23 -2.34 -2.09
N TRP A 333 -4.26 -2.59 -1.20
CA TRP A 333 -4.45 -2.36 0.24
C TRP A 333 -4.83 -0.90 0.59
N GLY A 334 -4.24 0.08 -0.09
CA GLY A 334 -4.63 1.49 0.08
C GLY A 334 -6.10 1.76 -0.25
N THR A 335 -6.60 1.26 -1.38
CA THR A 335 -8.00 1.42 -1.80
C THR A 335 -8.96 0.72 -0.85
N ILE A 336 -8.59 -0.45 -0.31
CA ILE A 336 -9.38 -1.17 0.70
C ILE A 336 -9.54 -0.31 1.96
N ILE A 337 -8.44 0.25 2.47
CA ILE A 337 -8.47 1.13 3.65
C ILE A 337 -9.40 2.33 3.41
N GLU A 338 -9.29 2.97 2.26
CA GLU A 338 -10.13 4.11 1.89
C GLU A 338 -11.61 3.72 1.79
N ALA A 339 -11.93 2.61 1.13
CA ALA A 339 -13.29 2.13 0.99
C ALA A 339 -13.93 1.82 2.36
N ILE A 340 -13.20 1.11 3.23
CA ILE A 340 -13.65 0.79 4.59
C ILE A 340 -13.82 2.08 5.42
N ARG A 341 -12.86 3.02 5.33
CA ARG A 341 -12.93 4.31 6.03
C ARG A 341 -14.22 5.07 5.76
N PHE A 342 -14.75 4.98 4.55
CA PHE A 342 -16.00 5.62 4.13
C PHE A 342 -17.21 4.66 4.12
N ALA A 343 -17.09 3.46 4.70
CA ALA A 343 -18.14 2.43 4.72
C ALA A 343 -18.70 2.12 3.34
N LYS A 344 -17.83 2.00 2.33
CA LYS A 344 -18.22 1.63 0.98
C LYS A 344 -17.92 0.15 0.76
N PRO A 345 -18.94 -0.72 0.64
CA PRO A 345 -18.73 -2.11 0.28
C PRO A 345 -18.05 -2.21 -1.09
N MET A 346 -17.25 -3.24 -1.28
CA MET A 346 -16.44 -3.40 -2.47
C MET A 346 -16.93 -4.55 -3.34
N VAL A 347 -16.93 -4.34 -4.65
CA VAL A 347 -16.93 -5.41 -5.65
C VAL A 347 -15.54 -5.42 -6.28
N MET A 348 -14.85 -6.56 -6.18
CA MET A 348 -13.42 -6.63 -6.42
C MET A 348 -13.10 -7.41 -7.69
N LEU A 349 -12.24 -6.82 -8.53
CA LEU A 349 -11.69 -7.46 -9.72
C LEU A 349 -10.16 -7.49 -9.60
N VAL A 350 -9.61 -8.68 -9.40
CA VAL A 350 -8.17 -8.90 -9.18
C VAL A 350 -7.42 -8.86 -10.51
N PHE A 351 -6.26 -8.20 -10.56
CA PHE A 351 -5.37 -8.19 -11.72
C PHE A 351 -3.96 -8.69 -11.39
N VAL A 352 -3.27 -8.09 -10.41
CA VAL A 352 -1.84 -8.32 -10.17
C VAL A 352 -1.46 -8.35 -8.69
N TYR A 353 -0.29 -8.88 -8.39
CA TYR A 353 0.40 -8.85 -7.09
C TYR A 353 -0.43 -9.38 -5.90
N ASP A 354 -0.44 -8.61 -4.81
CA ASP A 354 -1.12 -8.89 -3.54
C ASP A 354 -2.65 -8.81 -3.62
N GLN A 355 -3.20 -8.28 -4.71
CA GLN A 355 -4.64 -8.05 -4.87
C GLN A 355 -5.47 -9.33 -4.66
N GLY A 356 -4.96 -10.47 -5.11
CA GLY A 356 -5.61 -11.76 -4.91
C GLY A 356 -5.75 -12.14 -3.44
N LEU A 357 -4.69 -11.97 -2.66
CA LEU A 357 -4.70 -12.27 -1.22
C LEU A 357 -5.59 -11.25 -0.48
N ASN A 358 -5.44 -9.98 -0.78
CA ASN A 358 -6.27 -8.93 -0.20
C ASN A 358 -7.77 -9.18 -0.43
N ALA A 359 -8.15 -9.56 -1.67
CA ALA A 359 -9.54 -9.85 -2.01
C ALA A 359 -10.11 -10.99 -1.16
N ARG A 360 -9.34 -12.04 -0.92
CA ARG A 360 -9.80 -13.20 -0.13
C ARG A 360 -9.93 -12.87 1.35
N VAL A 361 -9.04 -12.06 1.92
CA VAL A 361 -9.21 -11.55 3.29
C VAL A 361 -10.50 -10.72 3.40
N ILE A 362 -10.76 -9.85 2.43
CA ILE A 362 -11.97 -9.01 2.40
C ILE A 362 -13.24 -9.85 2.21
N GLU A 363 -13.19 -10.88 1.37
CA GLU A 363 -14.31 -11.79 1.14
C GLU A 363 -14.56 -12.71 2.35
N GLU A 364 -13.52 -13.24 3.00
CA GLU A 364 -13.60 -14.02 4.25
C GLU A 364 -14.28 -13.21 5.35
N LYS A 365 -13.94 -11.93 5.49
CA LYS A 365 -14.57 -10.99 6.43
C LYS A 365 -15.94 -10.48 5.97
N LYS A 366 -16.38 -10.86 4.78
CA LYS A 366 -17.63 -10.39 4.15
C LYS A 366 -17.77 -8.86 4.14
N ILE A 367 -16.67 -8.17 3.81
CA ILE A 367 -16.61 -6.70 3.66
C ILE A 367 -16.76 -6.30 2.18
N GLY A 368 -16.44 -7.23 1.28
CA GLY A 368 -16.55 -7.06 -0.16
C GLY A 368 -16.73 -8.40 -0.85
N TYR A 369 -17.10 -8.36 -2.11
CA TYR A 369 -17.43 -9.51 -2.93
C TYR A 369 -16.50 -9.58 -4.15
N MET A 370 -15.88 -10.74 -4.36
CA MET A 370 -15.04 -10.99 -5.54
C MET A 370 -15.90 -11.33 -6.76
N ILE A 371 -15.64 -10.66 -7.88
CA ILE A 371 -16.29 -11.01 -9.15
C ILE A 371 -15.85 -12.42 -9.54
N PRO A 372 -16.81 -13.36 -9.74
CA PRO A 372 -16.49 -14.70 -10.22
C PRO A 372 -15.77 -14.66 -11.56
N ARG A 373 -14.67 -15.43 -11.65
CA ARG A 373 -13.82 -15.55 -12.84
C ARG A 373 -13.58 -17.01 -13.13
N ASP A 374 -13.21 -17.31 -14.36
CA ASP A 374 -12.63 -18.62 -14.69
C ASP A 374 -11.38 -18.88 -13.84
N GLU A 375 -11.32 -20.00 -13.14
CA GLU A 375 -10.26 -20.27 -12.17
C GLU A 375 -8.92 -20.58 -12.83
N THR A 376 -8.91 -20.98 -14.09
CA THR A 376 -7.72 -21.38 -14.86
C THR A 376 -7.11 -20.22 -15.62
N GLU A 377 -7.94 -19.50 -16.39
CA GLU A 377 -7.50 -18.47 -17.30
C GLU A 377 -7.81 -17.04 -16.77
N GLY A 378 -8.69 -16.95 -15.78
CA GLY A 378 -9.03 -15.67 -15.15
C GLY A 378 -9.98 -14.79 -15.95
N PHE A 379 -10.67 -15.31 -16.96
CA PHE A 379 -11.67 -14.56 -17.72
C PHE A 379 -12.88 -14.21 -16.84
N PHE A 380 -13.46 -13.05 -17.09
CA PHE A 380 -14.71 -12.63 -16.49
C PHE A 380 -15.66 -12.10 -17.56
N THR A 381 -16.94 -12.09 -17.26
CA THR A 381 -17.96 -11.61 -18.18
C THR A 381 -18.67 -10.37 -17.67
N LYS A 382 -19.28 -9.60 -18.57
CA LYS A 382 -20.11 -8.46 -18.18
C LYS A 382 -21.29 -8.88 -17.30
N GLU A 383 -21.78 -10.09 -17.49
CA GLU A 383 -22.87 -10.70 -16.70
C GLU A 383 -22.41 -10.96 -15.27
N SER A 384 -21.20 -11.53 -15.08
CA SER A 384 -20.64 -11.77 -13.75
C SER A 384 -20.40 -10.46 -12.99
N VAL A 385 -19.89 -9.42 -13.68
CA VAL A 385 -19.72 -8.08 -13.10
C VAL A 385 -21.07 -7.49 -12.71
N ALA A 386 -22.05 -7.48 -13.61
CA ALA A 386 -23.36 -6.90 -13.37
C ALA A 386 -24.12 -7.63 -12.23
N LYS A 387 -24.01 -8.96 -12.17
CA LYS A 387 -24.60 -9.77 -11.09
C LYS A 387 -23.94 -9.44 -9.74
N SER A 388 -22.62 -9.36 -9.68
CA SER A 388 -21.89 -9.02 -8.46
C SER A 388 -22.24 -7.63 -7.93
N LEU A 389 -22.40 -6.67 -8.84
CA LEU A 389 -22.81 -5.31 -8.48
C LEU A 389 -24.23 -5.27 -7.92
N ARG A 390 -25.19 -5.98 -8.54
CA ARG A 390 -26.57 -6.06 -8.03
C ARG A 390 -26.63 -6.75 -6.69
N LEU A 391 -25.95 -7.89 -6.54
CA LEU A 391 -25.87 -8.62 -5.27
C LEU A 391 -25.45 -7.70 -4.13
N VAL A 392 -24.32 -7.01 -4.26
CA VAL A 392 -23.81 -6.18 -3.17
C VAL A 392 -24.63 -4.91 -2.95
N MET A 393 -25.28 -4.34 -3.98
CA MET A 393 -26.03 -3.09 -3.86
C MET A 393 -27.50 -3.26 -3.49
N GLU A 394 -28.16 -4.26 -4.08
CA GLU A 394 -29.62 -4.28 -4.19
C GLU A 394 -30.23 -5.52 -3.54
N GLU A 395 -29.55 -6.67 -3.57
CA GLU A 395 -30.09 -7.94 -3.10
C GLU A 395 -29.95 -8.09 -1.57
N ASP A 396 -30.86 -8.87 -0.95
CA ASP A 396 -30.85 -9.12 0.50
C ASP A 396 -29.60 -9.88 0.93
N GLU A 397 -29.12 -10.82 0.11
CA GLU A 397 -27.86 -11.56 0.34
C GLU A 397 -26.63 -10.65 0.42
N GLY A 398 -26.70 -9.47 -0.18
CA GLY A 398 -25.64 -8.46 -0.15
C GLY A 398 -25.64 -7.59 1.12
N GLU A 399 -26.67 -7.69 1.98
CA GLU A 399 -26.76 -6.87 3.19
C GLU A 399 -25.58 -7.10 4.13
N VAL A 400 -25.11 -8.34 4.24
CA VAL A 400 -23.94 -8.68 5.06
C VAL A 400 -22.70 -7.87 4.69
N TYR A 401 -22.44 -7.62 3.42
CA TYR A 401 -21.29 -6.80 3.00
C TYR A 401 -21.45 -5.33 3.36
N ARG A 402 -22.69 -4.83 3.28
CA ARG A 402 -23.03 -3.44 3.63
C ARG A 402 -22.95 -3.19 5.13
N GLU A 403 -23.33 -4.15 5.95
CA GLU A 403 -23.25 -4.03 7.42
C GLU A 403 -21.80 -4.23 7.91
N ASN A 404 -21.11 -5.28 7.48
CA ASN A 404 -19.75 -5.56 7.94
C ASN A 404 -18.76 -4.44 7.58
N VAL A 405 -18.92 -3.77 6.43
CA VAL A 405 -18.07 -2.62 6.11
C VAL A 405 -18.34 -1.42 7.03
N LYS A 406 -19.59 -1.25 7.51
CA LYS A 406 -19.92 -0.21 8.50
C LYS A 406 -19.29 -0.51 9.86
N GLU A 407 -19.32 -1.78 10.28
CA GLU A 407 -18.66 -2.21 11.53
C GLU A 407 -17.14 -1.98 11.43
N MET A 408 -16.52 -2.42 10.32
CA MET A 408 -15.09 -2.23 10.12
C MET A 408 -14.68 -0.76 9.98
N LYS A 409 -15.56 0.12 9.49
CA LYS A 409 -15.36 1.57 9.58
C LYS A 409 -15.12 2.03 11.02
N GLY A 410 -15.80 1.42 12.01
CA GLY A 410 -15.60 1.71 13.43
C GLY A 410 -14.18 1.40 13.92
N VAL A 411 -13.47 0.50 13.23
CA VAL A 411 -12.06 0.17 13.51
C VAL A 411 -11.12 1.08 12.73
N PHE A 412 -11.27 1.16 11.41
CA PHE A 412 -10.37 1.89 10.51
C PHE A 412 -10.53 3.41 10.63
N GLY A 413 -11.72 3.86 11.01
CA GLY A 413 -12.05 5.26 11.14
C GLY A 413 -11.92 5.83 12.57
N ASP A 414 -11.59 5.02 13.56
CA ASP A 414 -11.30 5.45 14.93
C ASP A 414 -9.88 6.09 14.96
N MET A 415 -9.83 7.40 14.81
CA MET A 415 -8.58 8.14 14.74
C MET A 415 -7.77 8.07 16.03
N ASP A 416 -8.44 8.03 17.19
CA ASP A 416 -7.76 7.88 18.48
C ASP A 416 -7.07 6.51 18.58
N ARG A 417 -7.68 5.47 18.03
CA ARG A 417 -7.07 4.14 17.91
C ARG A 417 -5.87 4.17 16.97
N GLN A 418 -6.00 4.79 15.81
CA GLN A 418 -4.91 4.92 14.86
C GLN A 418 -3.73 5.70 15.47
N ASP A 419 -4.01 6.78 16.20
CA ASP A 419 -2.99 7.57 16.88
C ASP A 419 -2.28 6.73 17.96
N ARG A 420 -2.99 5.88 18.74
CA ARG A 420 -2.34 4.96 19.70
C ARG A 420 -1.40 3.95 19.04
N TYR A 421 -1.72 3.45 17.85
CA TYR A 421 -0.80 2.60 17.09
C TYR A 421 0.47 3.35 16.70
N VAL A 422 0.34 4.59 16.25
CA VAL A 422 1.48 5.45 15.93
C VAL A 422 2.30 5.80 17.17
N ASP A 423 1.66 6.08 18.30
CA ASP A 423 2.36 6.32 19.57
C ASP A 423 3.17 5.10 19.99
N SER A 424 2.56 3.90 19.99
CA SER A 424 3.26 2.65 20.31
C SER A 424 4.42 2.35 19.37
N PHE A 425 4.28 2.67 18.09
CA PHE A 425 5.36 2.58 17.11
C PHE A 425 6.51 3.53 17.46
N LEU A 426 6.21 4.80 17.78
CA LEU A 426 7.23 5.79 18.15
C LEU A 426 7.91 5.46 19.47
N ASP A 427 7.16 5.00 20.47
CA ASP A 427 7.70 4.52 21.73
C ASP A 427 8.71 3.38 21.51
N TYR A 428 8.40 2.46 20.59
CA TYR A 428 9.34 1.40 20.21
C TYR A 428 10.62 1.97 19.58
N LEU A 429 10.50 2.93 18.64
CA LEU A 429 11.67 3.54 18.01
C LEU A 429 12.57 4.26 19.04
N VAL A 430 11.97 4.98 19.98
CA VAL A 430 12.70 5.68 21.04
C VAL A 430 13.41 4.69 21.98
N ALA A 431 12.70 3.64 22.39
CA ALA A 431 13.25 2.64 23.32
C ALA A 431 14.39 1.78 22.74
N HIS A 432 14.48 1.69 21.40
CA HIS A 432 15.46 0.83 20.72
C HIS A 432 16.42 1.61 19.81
N ARG A 433 16.60 2.89 20.09
CA ARG A 433 17.51 3.81 19.37
C ARG A 433 18.96 3.29 19.30
#